data_f5c3f79983ae7b72aa2de32a68e07581
#
_entry.id   f5c3f79983ae7b72aa2de32a68e07581
#
_cell.length_a   1.000
_cell.length_b   1.000
_cell.length_c   1.000
_cell.angle_alpha   90.00
_cell.angle_beta   90.00
_cell.angle_gamma   90.00
#
_symmetry.space_group_name_H-M   'P 1'
#
loop_
_entity.id
_entity.type
_entity.pdbx_description
1 polymer ?
#
loop_
_entity_poly.entity_id
_entity_poly.type
_entity_poly.pdbx_seq_one_letter_code
_entity_poly.pdbx_strand_id
1 'polypeptide(L)'
;FNQIKGFGGYGFPESHSASFALLAYVSAWLKCHHPAAFYVGLLNSQPMGFYSPSQLIQDARRHHIMVLPIDVNHSSWDHQVLSSPNRQQPPIRLGLRLVKGLSKEAGERIYAAQRGQGFSDIGDLRRRASLDRRSMEALAAADALSSISGNRYQSHWQTMAMEDESPLLPADTHLH
;
A
#
# COMPACT_ATOMS: atom_id res chain seq x y z
N PHE A 1 0.50 -27.55 26.64
CA PHE A 1 1.27 -28.21 25.59
C PHE A 1 0.77 -29.62 25.31
N ASN A 2 0.47 -30.38 26.36
CA ASN A 2 -0.09 -31.73 26.23
C ASN A 2 -1.49 -31.73 25.56
N GLN A 3 -2.29 -30.70 25.75
CA GLN A 3 -3.57 -30.53 25.08
C GLN A 3 -3.42 -30.38 23.56
N ILE A 4 -2.39 -29.66 23.12
CA ILE A 4 -2.10 -29.49 21.70
C ILE A 4 -1.75 -30.82 21.03
N LYS A 5 -0.95 -31.65 21.73
CA LYS A 5 -0.65 -33.02 21.24
C LYS A 5 -1.87 -33.92 21.18
N GLY A 6 -2.79 -33.81 22.13
CA GLY A 6 -4.05 -34.56 22.16
C GLY A 6 -4.93 -34.23 20.95
N PHE A 7 -5.00 -32.96 20.53
CA PHE A 7 -5.78 -32.52 19.38
C PHE A 7 -5.28 -33.13 18.06
N GLY A 8 -3.96 -33.27 17.90
CA GLY A 8 -3.38 -33.83 16.68
C GLY A 8 -3.78 -35.28 16.42
N GLY A 9 -4.21 -36.04 17.47
CA GLY A 9 -4.63 -37.41 17.35
C GLY A 9 -6.07 -37.59 16.91
N TYR A 10 -6.92 -36.58 16.94
CA TYR A 10 -8.36 -36.69 16.68
C TYR A 10 -8.80 -36.29 15.27
N GLY A 11 -7.88 -35.79 14.45
CA GLY A 11 -8.19 -35.43 13.09
C GLY A 11 -8.21 -33.96 12.81
N PHE A 12 -8.63 -33.59 11.61
CA PHE A 12 -8.49 -32.25 11.04
C PHE A 12 -9.11 -31.13 11.87
N PRO A 13 -10.33 -31.21 12.43
CA PRO A 13 -10.92 -30.09 13.18
C PRO A 13 -10.11 -29.68 14.42
N GLU A 14 -9.61 -30.66 15.16
CA GLU A 14 -8.82 -30.41 16.37
C GLU A 14 -7.44 -29.82 16.04
N SER A 15 -6.78 -30.34 15.03
CA SER A 15 -5.50 -29.79 14.54
C SER A 15 -5.66 -28.35 14.09
N HIS A 16 -6.75 -28.06 13.37
CA HIS A 16 -7.05 -26.71 12.91
C HIS A 16 -7.31 -25.75 14.08
N SER A 17 -8.06 -26.20 15.09
CA SER A 17 -8.34 -25.41 16.31
C SER A 17 -7.07 -25.11 17.11
N ALA A 18 -6.18 -26.09 17.25
CA ALA A 18 -4.89 -25.91 17.92
C ALA A 18 -4.01 -24.89 17.20
N SER A 19 -3.93 -24.96 15.87
CA SER A 19 -3.19 -24.00 15.05
C SER A 19 -3.76 -22.59 15.16
N PHE A 20 -5.09 -22.48 15.18
CA PHE A 20 -5.77 -21.21 15.36
C PHE A 20 -5.48 -20.58 16.73
N ALA A 21 -5.51 -21.38 17.80
CA ALA A 21 -5.19 -20.93 19.15
C ALA A 21 -3.75 -20.41 19.26
N LEU A 22 -2.80 -21.10 18.63
CA LEU A 22 -1.40 -20.66 18.59
C LEU A 22 -1.25 -19.35 17.84
N LEU A 23 -1.91 -19.20 16.69
CA LEU A 23 -1.91 -17.97 15.92
C LEU A 23 -2.49 -16.79 16.73
N ALA A 24 -3.59 -17.03 17.46
CA ALA A 24 -4.21 -16.01 18.31
C ALA A 24 -3.24 -15.55 19.42
N TYR A 25 -2.54 -16.49 20.03
CA TYR A 25 -1.52 -16.19 21.05
C TYR A 25 -0.38 -15.34 20.48
N VAL A 26 0.19 -15.75 19.36
CA VAL A 26 1.31 -15.04 18.70
C VAL A 26 0.85 -13.64 18.27
N SER A 27 -0.36 -13.51 17.72
CA SER A 27 -0.93 -12.23 17.31
C SER A 27 -1.10 -11.29 18.51
N ALA A 28 -1.59 -11.78 19.64
CA ALA A 28 -1.77 -10.99 20.84
C ALA A 28 -0.40 -10.53 21.40
N TRP A 29 0.59 -11.40 21.38
CA TRP A 29 1.96 -11.07 21.80
C TRP A 29 2.57 -9.98 20.92
N LEU A 30 2.45 -10.12 19.59
CA LEU A 30 2.93 -9.11 18.62
C LEU A 30 2.26 -7.77 18.83
N LYS A 31 0.94 -7.75 19.00
CA LYS A 31 0.17 -6.52 19.24
C LYS A 31 0.67 -5.81 20.51
N CYS A 32 1.00 -6.57 21.55
CA CYS A 32 1.50 -6.02 22.81
C CYS A 32 2.92 -5.46 22.70
N HIS A 33 3.82 -6.21 22.07
CA HIS A 33 5.26 -5.92 22.08
C HIS A 33 5.76 -5.22 20.81
N HIS A 34 5.13 -5.48 19.65
CA HIS A 34 5.49 -4.92 18.38
C HIS A 34 4.24 -4.50 17.61
N PRO A 35 3.49 -3.51 18.09
CA PRO A 35 2.19 -3.16 17.50
C PRO A 35 2.27 -2.69 16.05
N ALA A 36 3.27 -1.91 15.67
CA ALA A 36 3.45 -1.48 14.28
C ALA A 36 3.62 -2.67 13.34
N ALA A 37 4.48 -3.62 13.69
CA ALA A 37 4.69 -4.84 12.93
C ALA A 37 3.41 -5.70 12.84
N PHE A 38 2.64 -5.77 13.92
CA PHE A 38 1.35 -6.46 13.96
C PHE A 38 0.37 -5.88 12.94
N TYR A 39 0.17 -4.55 12.94
CA TYR A 39 -0.75 -3.89 12.01
C TYR A 39 -0.29 -4.00 10.56
N VAL A 40 1.01 -3.85 10.31
CA VAL A 40 1.56 -4.02 8.96
C VAL A 40 1.36 -5.45 8.46
N GLY A 41 1.57 -6.44 9.30
CA GLY A 41 1.31 -7.84 8.96
C GLY A 41 -0.15 -8.08 8.56
N LEU A 42 -1.10 -7.55 9.33
CA LEU A 42 -2.52 -7.67 9.01
C LEU A 42 -2.90 -6.91 7.74
N LEU A 43 -2.38 -5.71 7.55
CA LEU A 43 -2.64 -4.91 6.35
C LEU A 43 -2.10 -5.58 5.10
N ASN A 44 -0.92 -6.20 5.17
CA ASN A 44 -0.32 -6.91 4.03
C ASN A 44 -0.97 -8.28 3.77
N SER A 45 -1.75 -8.78 4.70
CA SER A 45 -2.48 -10.04 4.55
C SER A 45 -3.84 -9.89 3.86
N GLN A 46 -4.28 -8.66 3.60
CA GLN A 46 -5.56 -8.42 2.93
C GLN A 46 -5.55 -9.03 1.50
N PRO A 47 -6.68 -9.53 1.03
CA PRO A 47 -8.04 -9.39 1.56
C PRO A 47 -8.47 -10.44 2.60
N MET A 48 -7.57 -11.22 3.13
CA MET A 48 -7.88 -12.33 4.04
C MET A 48 -7.94 -11.88 5.50
N GLY A 49 -8.89 -11.04 5.88
CA GLY A 49 -9.02 -10.62 7.26
C GLY A 49 -10.44 -10.29 7.65
N PHE A 50 -10.73 -10.36 8.96
CA PHE A 50 -12.02 -9.97 9.53
C PHE A 50 -12.18 -8.44 9.61
N TYR A 51 -11.09 -7.70 9.46
CA TYR A 51 -11.05 -6.23 9.56
C TYR A 51 -10.69 -5.61 8.24
N SER A 52 -11.37 -4.52 7.89
CA SER A 52 -11.02 -3.73 6.73
C SER A 52 -9.71 -2.96 6.96
N PRO A 53 -8.99 -2.57 5.90
CA PRO A 53 -7.81 -1.72 6.05
C PRO A 53 -8.10 -0.43 6.82
N SER A 54 -9.24 0.19 6.59
CA SER A 54 -9.68 1.40 7.29
C SER A 54 -9.78 1.18 8.80
N GLN A 55 -10.38 0.06 9.22
CA GLN A 55 -10.50 -0.29 10.64
C GLN A 55 -9.13 -0.52 11.29
N LEU A 56 -8.24 -1.21 10.60
CA LEU A 56 -6.88 -1.47 11.09
C LEU A 56 -6.09 -0.17 11.24
N ILE A 57 -6.19 0.74 10.28
CA ILE A 57 -5.52 2.04 10.32
C ILE A 57 -6.06 2.88 11.48
N GLN A 58 -7.37 2.91 11.68
CA GLN A 58 -7.97 3.64 12.81
C GLN A 58 -7.53 3.07 14.15
N ASP A 59 -7.49 1.74 14.27
CA ASP A 59 -7.06 1.08 15.49
C ASP A 59 -5.58 1.36 15.79
N ALA A 60 -4.73 1.32 14.78
CA ALA A 60 -3.31 1.70 14.92
C ALA A 60 -3.16 3.13 15.43
N ARG A 61 -3.93 4.07 14.88
CA ARG A 61 -3.92 5.47 15.33
C ARG A 61 -4.39 5.63 16.77
N ARG A 62 -5.39 4.87 17.20
CA ARG A 62 -5.86 4.83 18.60
C ARG A 62 -4.78 4.35 19.56
N HIS A 63 -3.88 3.50 19.09
CA HIS A 63 -2.73 3.01 19.85
C HIS A 63 -1.48 3.90 19.69
N HIS A 64 -1.68 5.14 19.26
CA HIS A 64 -0.63 6.15 19.11
C HIS A 64 0.46 5.79 18.09
N ILE A 65 0.15 4.95 17.13
CA ILE A 65 1.03 4.66 16.01
C ILE A 65 0.78 5.70 14.93
N MET A 66 1.85 6.36 14.47
CA MET A 66 1.78 7.27 13.34
C MET A 66 1.62 6.47 12.06
N VAL A 67 0.55 6.72 11.32
CA VAL A 67 0.29 6.11 10.02
C VAL A 67 0.45 7.18 8.95
N LEU A 68 1.48 7.03 8.13
CA LEU A 68 1.81 7.95 7.06
C LEU A 68 1.04 7.56 5.80
N PRO A 69 0.55 8.54 5.02
CA PRO A 69 -0.28 8.28 3.85
C PRO A 69 0.47 7.58 2.72
N ILE A 70 -0.29 7.05 1.76
CA ILE A 70 0.26 6.55 0.51
C ILE A 70 0.90 7.70 -0.24
N ASP A 71 2.12 7.50 -0.74
CA ASP A 71 2.83 8.52 -1.51
C ASP A 71 3.71 7.86 -2.58
N VAL A 72 3.60 8.32 -3.81
CA VAL A 72 4.35 7.76 -4.94
C VAL A 72 5.86 7.87 -4.79
N ASN A 73 6.34 8.84 -4.00
CA ASN A 73 7.76 9.04 -3.74
C ASN A 73 8.28 8.27 -2.53
N HIS A 74 7.41 7.71 -1.69
CA HIS A 74 7.80 7.08 -0.43
C HIS A 74 7.27 5.66 -0.25
N SER A 75 6.16 5.30 -0.90
CA SER A 75 5.52 4.01 -0.71
C SER A 75 6.06 2.95 -1.65
N SER A 76 6.32 1.76 -1.10
CA SER A 76 6.45 0.52 -1.88
C SER A 76 5.06 -0.08 -2.13
N TRP A 77 5.01 -1.25 -2.74
CA TRP A 77 3.73 -1.95 -2.92
C TRP A 77 3.13 -2.34 -1.58
N ASP A 78 3.90 -3.01 -0.72
CA ASP A 78 3.45 -3.42 0.61
C ASP A 78 3.55 -2.27 1.62
N HIS A 79 2.75 -2.36 2.68
CA HIS A 79 2.87 -1.48 3.85
C HIS A 79 4.17 -1.79 4.58
N GLN A 80 4.78 -0.78 5.17
CA GLN A 80 6.08 -0.91 5.83
C GLN A 80 6.12 -0.25 7.19
N VAL A 81 6.87 -0.86 8.11
CA VAL A 81 7.29 -0.23 9.35
C VAL A 81 8.56 0.57 9.07
N LEU A 82 8.56 1.87 9.39
CA LEU A 82 9.71 2.73 9.16
C LEU A 82 10.60 2.75 10.38
N SER A 83 11.91 2.78 10.15
CA SER A 83 12.90 2.94 11.23
C SER A 83 12.80 4.35 11.82
N SER A 84 12.72 4.43 13.15
CA SER A 84 12.65 5.71 13.84
C SER A 84 13.36 5.59 15.20
N PRO A 85 14.67 5.87 15.28
CA PRO A 85 15.45 5.67 16.50
C PRO A 85 14.99 6.55 17.67
N ASN A 86 14.30 7.66 17.39
CA ASN A 86 13.89 8.62 18.41
C ASN A 86 12.42 8.46 18.86
N ARG A 87 11.72 7.41 18.43
CA ARG A 87 10.32 7.16 18.79
C ARG A 87 10.16 5.80 19.45
N GLN A 88 9.34 5.75 20.49
CA GLN A 88 8.98 4.48 21.13
C GLN A 88 8.23 3.54 20.18
N GLN A 89 7.40 4.11 19.30
CA GLN A 89 6.64 3.37 18.29
C GLN A 89 7.10 3.80 16.90
N PRO A 90 7.63 2.87 16.09
CA PRO A 90 7.98 3.20 14.71
C PRO A 90 6.72 3.50 13.90
N PRO A 91 6.77 4.48 12.97
CA PRO A 91 5.63 4.80 12.13
C PRO A 91 5.42 3.76 11.04
N ILE A 92 4.19 3.71 10.51
CA ILE A 92 3.82 2.87 9.39
C ILE A 92 3.69 3.75 8.15
N ARG A 93 4.29 3.33 7.03
CA ARG A 93 4.02 3.90 5.71
C ARG A 93 3.04 3.00 4.98
N LEU A 94 1.89 3.54 4.59
CA LEU A 94 0.92 2.81 3.78
C LEU A 94 1.48 2.55 2.38
N GLY A 95 1.22 1.37 1.86
CA GLY A 95 1.72 0.90 0.57
C GLY A 95 0.78 1.18 -0.59
N LEU A 96 1.31 1.13 -1.80
CA LEU A 96 0.55 1.34 -3.03
C LEU A 96 -0.55 0.29 -3.25
N ARG A 97 -0.43 -0.88 -2.64
CA ARG A 97 -1.44 -1.94 -2.72
C ARG A 97 -2.82 -1.51 -2.22
N LEU A 98 -2.89 -0.46 -1.39
CA LEU A 98 -4.14 0.09 -0.89
C LEU A 98 -4.90 0.92 -1.94
N VAL A 99 -4.24 1.32 -3.01
CA VAL A 99 -4.84 2.11 -4.09
C VAL A 99 -5.76 1.22 -4.92
N LYS A 100 -7.07 1.48 -4.86
CA LYS A 100 -8.05 0.74 -5.67
C LYS A 100 -7.84 1.04 -7.15
N GLY A 101 -7.76 -0.01 -7.96
CA GLY A 101 -7.59 0.11 -9.40
C GLY A 101 -6.15 0.18 -9.87
N LEU A 102 -5.18 0.18 -8.97
CA LEU A 102 -3.77 0.11 -9.32
C LEU A 102 -3.32 -1.36 -9.30
N SER A 103 -2.79 -1.84 -10.42
CA SER A 103 -2.25 -3.20 -10.49
C SER A 103 -0.93 -3.31 -9.72
N LYS A 104 -0.60 -4.52 -9.29
CA LYS A 104 0.67 -4.78 -8.62
C LYS A 104 1.85 -4.44 -9.52
N GLU A 105 1.77 -4.77 -10.79
CA GLU A 105 2.80 -4.49 -11.80
C GLU A 105 3.04 -2.98 -11.94
N ALA A 106 1.97 -2.18 -11.98
CA ALA A 106 2.08 -0.73 -12.00
C ALA A 106 2.72 -0.20 -10.71
N GLY A 107 2.32 -0.73 -9.56
CA GLY A 107 2.92 -0.37 -8.27
C GLY A 107 4.40 -0.70 -8.19
N GLU A 108 4.81 -1.82 -8.72
CA GLU A 108 6.22 -2.22 -8.77
C GLU A 108 7.04 -1.33 -9.71
N ARG A 109 6.47 -0.90 -10.84
CA ARG A 109 7.13 0.06 -11.75
C ARG A 109 7.33 1.42 -11.07
N ILE A 110 6.34 1.89 -10.32
CA ILE A 110 6.45 3.12 -9.54
C ILE A 110 7.59 2.99 -8.52
N TYR A 111 7.60 1.92 -7.77
CA TYR A 111 8.63 1.69 -6.76
C TYR A 111 10.04 1.60 -7.35
N ALA A 112 10.19 0.88 -8.45
CA ALA A 112 11.48 0.75 -9.14
C ALA A 112 11.98 2.11 -9.64
N ALA A 113 11.10 2.93 -10.21
CA ALA A 113 11.45 4.25 -10.71
C ALA A 113 11.81 5.23 -9.58
N GLN A 114 11.05 5.23 -8.48
CA GLN A 114 11.31 6.14 -7.35
C GLN A 114 12.66 5.86 -6.65
N ARG A 115 13.11 4.61 -6.67
CA ARG A 115 14.38 4.24 -6.01
C ARG A 115 15.60 4.89 -6.63
N GLY A 116 15.58 5.14 -7.94
CA GLY A 116 16.67 5.82 -8.62
C GLY A 116 16.67 7.32 -8.31
N GLN A 117 15.53 7.93 -8.46
CA GLN A 117 15.29 9.35 -8.21
C GLN A 117 13.81 9.57 -7.98
N GLY A 118 13.45 10.39 -6.99
CA GLY A 118 12.07 10.77 -6.74
C GLY A 118 11.45 11.47 -7.95
N PHE A 119 10.12 11.40 -8.05
CA PHE A 119 9.40 12.07 -9.14
C PHE A 119 9.30 13.56 -8.87
N SER A 120 9.55 14.37 -9.89
CA SER A 120 9.51 15.82 -9.79
C SER A 120 8.09 16.39 -9.97
N ASP A 121 7.30 15.74 -10.84
CA ASP A 121 5.91 16.12 -11.15
C ASP A 121 5.12 14.93 -11.67
N ILE A 122 3.84 15.15 -11.96
CA ILE A 122 2.93 14.10 -12.42
C ILE A 122 3.34 13.57 -13.80
N GLY A 123 3.82 14.43 -14.69
CA GLY A 123 4.32 14.03 -16.01
C GLY A 123 5.53 13.12 -15.93
N ASP A 124 6.45 13.45 -15.03
CA ASP A 124 7.64 12.63 -14.76
C ASP A 124 7.24 11.24 -14.24
N LEU A 125 6.32 11.16 -13.29
CA LEU A 125 5.78 9.91 -12.78
C LEU A 125 5.16 9.06 -13.91
N ARG A 126 4.27 9.64 -14.69
CA ARG A 126 3.57 8.93 -15.75
C ARG A 126 4.53 8.33 -16.78
N ARG A 127 5.52 9.12 -17.21
CA ARG A 127 6.50 8.71 -18.20
C ARG A 127 7.44 7.62 -17.66
N ARG A 128 8.02 7.84 -16.49
CA ARG A 128 9.04 6.95 -15.91
C ARG A 128 8.49 5.62 -15.43
N ALA A 129 7.27 5.62 -14.90
CA ALA A 129 6.60 4.41 -14.43
C ALA A 129 5.69 3.78 -15.49
N SER A 130 5.57 4.38 -16.67
CA SER A 130 4.74 3.91 -17.79
C SER A 130 3.29 3.66 -17.36
N LEU A 131 2.67 4.67 -16.75
CA LEU A 131 1.33 4.55 -16.21
C LEU A 131 0.28 4.98 -17.24
N ASP A 132 -0.81 4.20 -17.30
CA ASP A 132 -1.97 4.54 -18.09
C ASP A 132 -2.92 5.51 -17.35
N ARG A 133 -3.94 5.98 -18.04
CA ARG A 133 -4.95 6.88 -17.48
C ARG A 133 -5.57 6.32 -16.20
N ARG A 134 -5.97 5.05 -16.25
CA ARG A 134 -6.65 4.38 -15.14
C ARG A 134 -5.79 4.36 -13.88
N SER A 135 -4.50 4.05 -14.04
CA SER A 135 -3.54 4.04 -12.94
C SER A 135 -3.35 5.45 -12.36
N MET A 136 -3.25 6.46 -13.22
CA MET A 136 -3.11 7.86 -12.79
C MET A 136 -4.35 8.35 -12.03
N GLU A 137 -5.55 8.02 -12.53
CA GLU A 137 -6.80 8.36 -11.84
C GLU A 137 -6.92 7.66 -10.48
N ALA A 138 -6.50 6.40 -10.40
CA ALA A 138 -6.50 5.63 -9.15
C ALA A 138 -5.58 6.28 -8.11
N LEU A 139 -4.39 6.69 -8.51
CA LEU A 139 -3.43 7.36 -7.64
C LEU A 139 -3.95 8.72 -7.16
N ALA A 140 -4.55 9.50 -8.06
CA ALA A 140 -5.16 10.78 -7.70
C ALA A 140 -6.32 10.61 -6.73
N ALA A 141 -7.19 9.63 -6.95
CA ALA A 141 -8.33 9.33 -6.08
C ALA A 141 -7.88 8.88 -4.67
N ALA A 142 -6.74 8.21 -4.57
CA ALA A 142 -6.16 7.79 -3.30
C ALA A 142 -5.31 8.88 -2.62
N ASP A 143 -5.21 10.06 -3.24
CA ASP A 143 -4.37 11.17 -2.78
C ASP A 143 -2.87 10.81 -2.64
N ALA A 144 -2.41 9.89 -3.48
CA ALA A 144 -1.03 9.40 -3.47
C ALA A 144 -0.05 10.34 -4.20
N LEU A 145 -0.55 11.40 -4.84
CA LEU A 145 0.23 12.36 -5.64
C LEU A 145 0.54 13.66 -4.91
N SER A 146 0.21 13.76 -3.62
CA SER A 146 0.33 15.00 -2.84
C SER A 146 1.73 15.59 -2.84
N SER A 147 2.76 14.75 -2.78
CA SER A 147 4.15 15.22 -2.73
C SER A 147 4.63 15.86 -4.03
N ILE A 148 3.96 15.59 -5.15
CA ILE A 148 4.33 16.09 -6.47
C ILE A 148 3.29 17.02 -7.10
N SER A 149 2.11 17.16 -6.49
CA SER A 149 1.02 17.99 -7.02
C SER A 149 0.45 18.97 -6.00
N GLY A 150 0.80 18.84 -4.73
CA GLY A 150 0.34 19.70 -3.64
C GLY A 150 -0.98 19.27 -3.01
N ASN A 151 -2.01 18.93 -3.78
CA ASN A 151 -3.29 18.48 -3.23
C ASN A 151 -4.08 17.60 -4.23
N ARG A 152 -5.15 16.95 -3.73
CA ARG A 152 -5.98 16.04 -4.51
C ARG A 152 -6.64 16.69 -5.73
N TYR A 153 -7.07 17.93 -5.61
CA TYR A 153 -7.69 18.67 -6.72
C TYR A 153 -6.70 18.93 -7.83
N GLN A 154 -5.51 19.39 -7.50
CA GLN A 154 -4.44 19.61 -8.48
C GLN A 154 -4.06 18.30 -9.16
N SER A 155 -3.95 17.21 -8.40
CA SER A 155 -3.66 15.89 -8.95
C SER A 155 -4.67 15.46 -9.99
N HIS A 156 -5.95 15.63 -9.70
CA HIS A 156 -7.02 15.27 -10.63
C HIS A 156 -6.99 16.09 -11.92
N TRP A 157 -6.86 17.41 -11.80
CA TRP A 157 -6.79 18.31 -12.95
C TRP A 157 -5.56 18.06 -13.81
N GLN A 158 -4.42 17.84 -13.19
CA GLN A 158 -3.18 17.53 -13.92
C GLN A 158 -3.28 16.20 -14.65
N THR A 159 -3.93 15.21 -14.05
CA THR A 159 -4.15 13.91 -14.70
C THR A 159 -5.02 14.05 -15.93
N MET A 160 -6.07 14.85 -15.88
CA MET A 160 -6.96 15.11 -17.02
C MET A 160 -6.25 15.91 -18.11
N ALA A 161 -5.51 16.95 -17.76
CA ALA A 161 -4.80 17.79 -18.72
C ALA A 161 -3.77 17.01 -19.55
N MET A 162 -3.15 16.00 -18.96
CA MET A 162 -2.17 15.15 -19.67
C MET A 162 -2.79 14.33 -20.80
N GLU A 163 -4.10 14.14 -20.79
CA GLU A 163 -4.80 13.41 -21.87
C GLU A 163 -5.06 14.28 -23.09
N ASP A 164 -5.32 15.56 -22.84
CA ASP A 164 -5.55 16.53 -23.93
C ASP A 164 -4.26 16.82 -24.69
N GLU A 165 -3.10 16.55 -24.09
CA GLU A 165 -1.78 16.68 -24.72
C GLU A 165 -1.33 15.43 -25.48
N SER A 166 -2.17 14.40 -25.57
CA SER A 166 -1.85 13.24 -26.40
C SER A 166 -1.70 13.72 -27.86
N PRO A 167 -0.53 13.55 -28.48
CA PRO A 167 -0.33 14.08 -29.81
C PRO A 167 -1.35 13.44 -30.74
N LEU A 168 -2.15 14.27 -31.38
CA LEU A 168 -2.83 13.90 -32.59
C LEU A 168 -1.74 13.29 -33.48
N LEU A 169 -1.92 12.06 -33.87
CA LEU A 169 -1.05 11.41 -34.85
C LEU A 169 -0.77 12.41 -35.97
N PRO A 170 0.49 12.62 -36.35
CA PRO A 170 0.76 13.46 -37.49
C PRO A 170 -0.05 12.93 -38.66
N ALA A 171 -0.88 13.79 -39.23
CA ALA A 171 -1.55 13.46 -40.44
C ALA A 171 -0.51 13.00 -41.44
N ASP A 172 -0.66 11.77 -41.91
CA ASP A 172 0.15 11.27 -43.01
C ASP A 172 0.03 12.24 -44.17
N THR A 173 0.96 13.12 -44.30
CA THR A 173 1.18 13.86 -45.52
C THR A 173 1.81 12.92 -46.51
N HIS A 174 1.01 12.09 -47.12
CA HIS A 174 1.37 11.53 -48.40
C HIS A 174 1.44 12.67 -49.40
N LEU A 175 2.57 13.28 -49.52
CA LEU A 175 2.89 14.06 -50.72
C LEU A 175 3.61 13.15 -51.67
N HIS A 176 3.02 12.99 -52.83
CA HIS A 176 3.58 12.36 -54.01
C HIS A 176 4.90 13.00 -54.44
#